data_7edcddbcd3b153a56965b78ff4e29164
#
_entry.id   7edcddbcd3b153a56965b78ff4e29164
#
_cell.length_a   1.000
_cell.length_b   1.000
_cell.length_c   1.000
_cell.angle_alpha   90.00
_cell.angle_beta   90.00
_cell.angle_gamma   90.00
#
_symmetry.space_group_name_H-M   'P 1'
#
loop_
_entity.id
_entity.type
_entity.pdbx_description
1 polymer ?
#
loop_
_entity_poly.entity_id
_entity_poly.type
_entity_poly.pdbx_seq_one_letter_code
_entity_poly.pdbx_strand_id
1 'polypeptide(L)'
;MAPDKQRHVMAPMKFVVKYFPEITIKSKPVRRKFVSQLVENLRAVLRDLDPGAVVHRSWDRLQVEAQVTDRARIDTLVEAMRNTPGITYILEVVERALPPLEDIASDVLPVYSDQLEGKTFAVRCRRSGRHGFTSVDVERTVGAALLAKTNAAGVSLKNPQVTVDLEITDETLFVVAGRHRGPGGYPVGSIDPVLSLISGGFDSPVASYLTMKRGMRTHFLFFNLGGRDHEIGVKEVALYLWQKYGCNQRVLFISVPFEDVVAELLARVQDSHMGVILKRMMLRVADRLAAELEIDALVTGECVAQVSSHTLRNLSVIDQVTDRLVLRPLIATDKEDIVRLAAAIGTEPFAANMPEYCGVISVNPTIRARLDRVIAQERNFDMGILDRAVANSRRTRIDRLAEEELERVEVEVLSVPVAGATIVDIRHPDEEELSPLEVRAPVLRIPFYELHRRAADLDRRQTYMLYCGKGVMSRLHASFLIDSADLDVKVYAPDPRFGV
;
A
#
# COMPACT_ATOMS: atom_id res chain seq x y z
N MET A 1 -47.54 27.06 -12.11
CA MET A 1 -46.78 25.94 -12.70
C MET A 1 -45.32 26.35 -12.73
N ALA A 2 -44.54 25.86 -11.77
CA ALA A 2 -43.09 26.07 -11.75
C ALA A 2 -42.43 25.05 -12.69
N PRO A 3 -41.39 25.41 -13.46
CA PRO A 3 -40.72 24.48 -14.33
C PRO A 3 -39.95 23.43 -13.54
N ASP A 4 -40.21 22.21 -13.89
CA ASP A 4 -39.54 21.00 -13.42
C ASP A 4 -38.02 21.12 -13.60
N LYS A 5 -37.28 21.26 -12.51
CA LYS A 5 -35.83 21.15 -12.54
C LYS A 5 -35.48 19.73 -12.89
N GLN A 6 -35.28 19.46 -14.18
CA GLN A 6 -34.65 18.23 -14.64
C GLN A 6 -33.34 18.04 -13.85
N ARG A 7 -33.36 17.10 -12.91
CA ARG A 7 -32.14 16.52 -12.32
C ARG A 7 -31.34 15.92 -13.49
N HIS A 8 -30.32 16.62 -13.93
CA HIS A 8 -29.30 16.01 -14.78
C HIS A 8 -28.72 14.85 -13.95
N VAL A 9 -29.16 13.65 -14.22
CA VAL A 9 -28.50 12.43 -13.78
C VAL A 9 -27.15 12.46 -14.52
N MET A 10 -26.09 12.88 -13.82
CA MET A 10 -24.75 12.81 -14.38
C MET A 10 -24.49 11.35 -14.77
N ALA A 11 -24.03 11.14 -15.99
CA ALA A 11 -23.67 9.81 -16.46
C ALA A 11 -22.60 9.20 -15.53
N PRO A 12 -22.65 7.89 -15.26
CA PRO A 12 -21.66 7.23 -14.41
C PRO A 12 -20.25 7.49 -14.94
N MET A 13 -19.31 7.78 -14.02
CA MET A 13 -17.92 8.00 -14.38
C MET A 13 -17.31 6.68 -14.87
N LYS A 14 -16.63 6.72 -16.01
CA LYS A 14 -15.96 5.55 -16.58
C LYS A 14 -14.45 5.67 -16.53
N PHE A 15 -13.80 4.55 -16.20
CA PHE A 15 -12.35 4.43 -16.20
C PHE A 15 -11.91 3.31 -17.14
N VAL A 16 -10.84 3.56 -17.88
CA VAL A 16 -10.12 2.52 -18.62
C VAL A 16 -8.82 2.19 -17.85
N VAL A 17 -8.74 0.96 -17.34
CA VAL A 17 -7.61 0.48 -16.56
C VAL A 17 -6.70 -0.37 -17.45
N LYS A 18 -5.47 0.10 -17.67
CA LYS A 18 -4.48 -0.55 -18.52
C LYS A 18 -3.63 -1.52 -17.71
N TYR A 19 -3.51 -2.75 -18.20
CA TYR A 19 -2.65 -3.79 -17.60
C TYR A 19 -1.18 -3.38 -17.61
N PHE A 20 -0.43 -3.93 -16.65
CA PHE A 20 1.03 -3.90 -16.72
C PHE A 20 1.50 -4.68 -17.97
N PRO A 21 2.40 -4.12 -18.80
CA PRO A 21 2.75 -4.71 -20.10
C PRO A 21 3.22 -6.17 -20.04
N GLU A 22 3.96 -6.53 -18.99
CA GLU A 22 4.41 -7.92 -18.80
C GLU A 22 3.27 -8.94 -18.65
N ILE A 23 2.06 -8.52 -18.27
CA ILE A 23 0.87 -9.39 -18.21
C ILE A 23 0.42 -9.75 -19.63
N THR A 24 0.48 -8.79 -20.55
CA THR A 24 -0.05 -8.96 -21.92
C THR A 24 0.81 -9.90 -22.77
N ILE A 25 2.11 -9.99 -22.48
CA ILE A 25 3.05 -10.87 -23.21
C ILE A 25 3.10 -12.30 -22.66
N LYS A 26 2.42 -12.60 -21.55
CA LYS A 26 2.34 -13.96 -21.00
C LYS A 26 1.52 -14.88 -21.89
N SER A 27 1.75 -16.20 -21.79
CA SER A 27 0.92 -17.20 -22.44
C SER A 27 -0.57 -17.01 -22.08
N LYS A 28 -1.46 -17.40 -22.98
CA LYS A 28 -2.93 -17.19 -22.83
C LYS A 28 -3.49 -17.71 -21.49
N PRO A 29 -3.10 -18.90 -20.96
CA PRO A 29 -3.59 -19.38 -19.67
C PRO A 29 -3.09 -18.49 -18.49
N VAL A 30 -1.79 -18.16 -18.49
CA VAL A 30 -1.18 -17.33 -17.42
C VAL A 30 -1.77 -15.93 -17.43
N ARG A 31 -1.91 -15.32 -18.61
CA ARG A 31 -2.56 -14.01 -18.74
C ARG A 31 -4.00 -14.06 -18.22
N ARG A 32 -4.77 -15.12 -18.54
CA ARG A 32 -6.14 -15.28 -18.04
C ARG A 32 -6.17 -15.31 -16.51
N LYS A 33 -5.27 -16.10 -15.88
CA LYS A 33 -5.13 -16.15 -14.41
C LYS A 33 -4.86 -14.77 -13.81
N PHE A 34 -3.87 -14.04 -14.35
CA PHE A 34 -3.47 -12.73 -13.85
C PHE A 34 -4.59 -11.69 -14.00
N VAL A 35 -5.24 -11.66 -15.16
CA VAL A 35 -6.36 -10.72 -15.38
C VAL A 35 -7.55 -11.06 -14.48
N SER A 36 -7.87 -12.33 -14.25
CA SER A 36 -8.93 -12.71 -13.33
C SER A 36 -8.61 -12.28 -11.90
N GLN A 37 -7.37 -12.49 -11.45
CA GLN A 37 -6.92 -12.02 -10.14
C GLN A 37 -6.99 -10.49 -10.02
N LEU A 38 -6.63 -9.75 -11.06
CA LEU A 38 -6.74 -8.29 -11.06
C LEU A 38 -8.19 -7.82 -10.95
N VAL A 39 -9.12 -8.48 -11.64
CA VAL A 39 -10.57 -8.19 -11.51
C VAL A 39 -11.07 -8.42 -10.09
N GLU A 40 -10.66 -9.53 -9.47
CA GLU A 40 -11.02 -9.84 -8.07
C GLU A 40 -10.46 -8.79 -7.11
N ASN A 41 -9.20 -8.42 -7.29
CA ASN A 41 -8.53 -7.39 -6.48
C ASN A 41 -9.24 -6.03 -6.61
N LEU A 42 -9.53 -5.59 -7.84
CA LEU A 42 -10.25 -4.34 -8.06
C LEU A 42 -11.64 -4.36 -7.43
N ARG A 43 -12.40 -5.44 -7.61
CA ARG A 43 -13.72 -5.58 -6.98
C ARG A 43 -13.64 -5.54 -5.46
N ALA A 44 -12.61 -6.14 -4.87
CA ALA A 44 -12.40 -6.13 -3.43
C ALA A 44 -12.07 -4.71 -2.92
N VAL A 45 -11.20 -3.98 -3.63
CA VAL A 45 -10.79 -2.62 -3.27
C VAL A 45 -11.93 -1.61 -3.45
N LEU A 46 -12.73 -1.75 -4.52
CA LEU A 46 -13.80 -0.80 -4.82
C LEU A 46 -15.09 -1.05 -4.01
N ARG A 47 -15.29 -2.26 -3.49
CA ARG A 47 -16.53 -2.65 -2.80
C ARG A 47 -16.92 -1.71 -1.67
N ASP A 48 -15.96 -1.29 -0.88
CA ASP A 48 -16.19 -0.44 0.29
C ASP A 48 -16.36 1.04 -0.09
N LEU A 49 -15.82 1.45 -1.22
CA LEU A 49 -15.81 2.84 -1.70
C LEU A 49 -17.03 3.15 -2.60
N ASP A 50 -17.37 2.22 -3.47
CA ASP A 50 -18.51 2.28 -4.37
C ASP A 50 -19.10 0.87 -4.60
N PRO A 51 -20.04 0.44 -3.72
CA PRO A 51 -20.68 -0.88 -3.84
C PRO A 51 -21.37 -1.14 -5.19
N GLY A 52 -21.72 -0.08 -5.91
CA GLY A 52 -22.35 -0.16 -7.24
C GLY A 52 -21.35 -0.19 -8.40
N ALA A 53 -20.05 -0.06 -8.14
CA ALA A 53 -19.04 -0.07 -9.20
C ALA A 53 -18.99 -1.42 -9.93
N VAL A 54 -18.96 -1.37 -11.26
CA VAL A 54 -18.91 -2.54 -12.12
C VAL A 54 -17.57 -2.62 -12.84
N VAL A 55 -16.92 -3.80 -12.77
CA VAL A 55 -15.65 -4.06 -13.44
C VAL A 55 -15.88 -4.99 -14.62
N HIS A 56 -15.74 -4.46 -15.84
CA HIS A 56 -15.83 -5.19 -17.10
C HIS A 56 -14.46 -5.57 -17.61
N ARG A 57 -14.36 -6.79 -18.18
CA ARG A 57 -13.13 -7.31 -18.75
C ARG A 57 -13.15 -7.17 -20.26
N SER A 58 -12.13 -6.52 -20.83
CA SER A 58 -11.84 -6.53 -22.27
C SER A 58 -10.54 -7.28 -22.53
N TRP A 59 -10.16 -7.44 -23.81
CA TRP A 59 -8.98 -8.23 -24.18
C TRP A 59 -7.66 -7.61 -23.68
N ASP A 60 -7.52 -6.27 -23.73
CA ASP A 60 -6.28 -5.52 -23.45
C ASP A 60 -6.40 -4.61 -22.24
N ARG A 61 -7.58 -4.51 -21.61
CA ARG A 61 -7.87 -3.56 -20.52
C ARG A 61 -9.03 -4.03 -19.64
N LEU A 62 -9.22 -3.36 -18.50
CA LEU A 62 -10.47 -3.38 -17.77
C LEU A 62 -11.22 -2.04 -17.98
N GLN A 63 -12.51 -2.08 -17.87
CA GLN A 63 -13.34 -0.88 -17.75
C GLN A 63 -14.01 -0.92 -16.37
N VAL A 64 -13.98 0.21 -15.67
CA VAL A 64 -14.65 0.38 -14.38
C VAL A 64 -15.70 1.45 -14.57
N GLU A 65 -16.96 1.12 -14.24
CA GLU A 65 -18.08 2.07 -14.21
C GLU A 65 -18.39 2.37 -12.75
N ALA A 66 -18.14 3.61 -12.32
CA ALA A 66 -18.43 4.07 -10.97
C ALA A 66 -19.81 4.70 -10.90
N GLN A 67 -20.55 4.43 -9.81
CA GLN A 67 -21.86 5.05 -9.56
C GLN A 67 -21.74 6.37 -8.79
N VAL A 68 -20.60 6.60 -8.14
CA VAL A 68 -20.32 7.86 -7.46
C VAL A 68 -20.10 8.98 -8.49
N THR A 69 -20.63 10.16 -8.20
CA THR A 69 -20.55 11.35 -9.08
C THR A 69 -19.83 12.53 -8.41
N ASP A 70 -19.64 12.47 -7.11
CA ASP A 70 -18.90 13.46 -6.35
C ASP A 70 -17.40 13.37 -6.61
N ARG A 71 -16.73 14.51 -6.86
CA ARG A 71 -15.32 14.55 -7.26
C ARG A 71 -14.41 13.96 -6.17
N ALA A 72 -14.63 14.27 -4.91
CA ALA A 72 -13.79 13.76 -3.81
C ALA A 72 -13.87 12.22 -3.72
N ARG A 73 -15.06 11.64 -3.88
CA ARG A 73 -15.22 10.18 -3.93
C ARG A 73 -14.59 9.56 -5.18
N ILE A 74 -14.67 10.25 -6.34
CA ILE A 74 -13.97 9.82 -7.56
C ILE A 74 -12.44 9.80 -7.32
N ASP A 75 -11.89 10.84 -6.70
CA ASP A 75 -10.45 10.90 -6.37
C ASP A 75 -10.04 9.78 -5.42
N THR A 76 -10.87 9.44 -4.44
CA THR A 76 -10.67 8.29 -3.56
C THR A 76 -10.65 6.95 -4.33
N LEU A 77 -11.57 6.77 -5.30
CA LEU A 77 -11.56 5.58 -6.16
C LEU A 77 -10.30 5.51 -7.03
N VAL A 78 -9.90 6.64 -7.60
CA VAL A 78 -8.67 6.73 -8.40
C VAL A 78 -7.46 6.37 -7.56
N GLU A 79 -7.35 6.90 -6.34
CA GLU A 79 -6.23 6.59 -5.43
C GLU A 79 -6.21 5.10 -5.05
N ALA A 80 -7.35 4.49 -4.78
CA ALA A 80 -7.45 3.06 -4.50
C ALA A 80 -6.98 2.20 -5.69
N MET A 81 -7.39 2.58 -6.91
CA MET A 81 -6.92 1.92 -8.14
C MET A 81 -5.43 2.16 -8.41
N ARG A 82 -4.90 3.37 -8.10
CA ARG A 82 -3.47 3.72 -8.22
C ARG A 82 -2.57 2.90 -7.31
N ASN A 83 -3.11 2.37 -6.23
CA ASN A 83 -2.38 1.51 -5.28
C ASN A 83 -2.57 0.01 -5.56
N THR A 84 -3.28 -0.36 -6.62
CA THR A 84 -3.54 -1.76 -6.99
C THR A 84 -2.45 -2.31 -7.92
N PRO A 85 -1.60 -3.27 -7.47
CA PRO A 85 -0.60 -3.92 -8.32
C PRO A 85 -1.21 -4.63 -9.54
N GLY A 86 -0.51 -4.55 -10.66
CA GLY A 86 -0.99 -5.05 -11.96
C GLY A 86 -1.49 -3.97 -12.90
N ILE A 87 -1.66 -2.74 -12.42
CA ILE A 87 -2.15 -1.58 -13.17
C ILE A 87 -1.00 -0.68 -13.59
N THR A 88 -0.94 -0.31 -14.87
CA THR A 88 0.01 0.71 -15.36
C THR A 88 -0.59 2.11 -15.35
N TYR A 89 -1.80 2.25 -15.91
CA TYR A 89 -2.51 3.52 -15.98
C TYR A 89 -4.01 3.33 -15.76
N ILE A 90 -4.60 4.32 -15.12
CA ILE A 90 -6.05 4.53 -15.02
C ILE A 90 -6.36 5.79 -15.83
N LEU A 91 -7.27 5.68 -16.79
CA LEU A 91 -7.73 6.80 -17.60
C LEU A 91 -9.18 7.12 -17.21
N GLU A 92 -9.41 8.33 -16.76
CA GLU A 92 -10.78 8.87 -16.64
C GLU A 92 -11.25 9.20 -18.05
N VAL A 93 -12.36 8.62 -18.48
CA VAL A 93 -12.79 8.75 -19.86
C VAL A 93 -14.24 9.19 -20.00
N VAL A 94 -14.47 10.02 -21.01
CA VAL A 94 -15.79 10.28 -21.56
C VAL A 94 -15.95 9.38 -22.78
N GLU A 95 -16.84 8.40 -22.68
CA GLU A 95 -17.12 7.45 -23.75
C GLU A 95 -18.23 7.97 -24.66
N ARG A 96 -18.03 7.89 -25.97
CA ARG A 96 -18.97 8.26 -27.03
C ARG A 96 -18.97 7.22 -28.13
N ALA A 97 -20.08 7.11 -28.87
CA ALA A 97 -20.06 6.47 -30.17
C ALA A 97 -19.12 7.27 -31.09
N LEU A 98 -18.31 6.58 -31.90
CA LEU A 98 -17.38 7.25 -32.80
C LEU A 98 -18.12 8.05 -33.86
N PRO A 99 -18.05 9.40 -33.85
CA PRO A 99 -18.67 10.23 -34.89
C PRO A 99 -17.79 10.26 -36.15
N PRO A 100 -18.26 10.87 -37.24
CA PRO A 100 -17.42 11.22 -38.38
C PRO A 100 -16.17 12.00 -37.94
N LEU A 101 -15.07 11.87 -38.70
CA LEU A 101 -13.79 12.47 -38.36
C LEU A 101 -13.87 13.98 -38.05
N GLU A 102 -14.68 14.70 -38.80
CA GLU A 102 -14.89 16.16 -38.72
C GLU A 102 -15.58 16.55 -37.39
N ASP A 103 -16.39 15.65 -36.84
CA ASP A 103 -17.24 15.91 -35.67
C ASP A 103 -16.54 15.50 -34.34
N ILE A 104 -15.45 14.75 -34.38
CA ILE A 104 -14.72 14.29 -33.16
C ILE A 104 -14.38 15.46 -32.22
N ALA A 105 -13.99 16.61 -32.78
CA ALA A 105 -13.65 17.80 -32.00
C ALA A 105 -14.80 18.31 -31.13
N SER A 106 -16.06 18.06 -31.53
CA SER A 106 -17.25 18.49 -30.79
C SER A 106 -17.40 17.73 -29.47
N ASP A 107 -16.97 16.47 -29.42
CA ASP A 107 -16.93 15.66 -28.18
C ASP A 107 -15.70 15.98 -27.28
N VAL A 108 -14.62 16.50 -27.87
CA VAL A 108 -13.38 16.85 -27.17
C VAL A 108 -13.45 18.22 -26.49
N LEU A 109 -14.09 19.19 -27.15
CA LEU A 109 -14.20 20.57 -26.67
C LEU A 109 -14.75 20.68 -25.23
N PRO A 110 -15.85 20.01 -24.84
CA PRO A 110 -16.40 20.13 -23.50
C PRO A 110 -15.44 19.66 -22.40
N VAL A 111 -14.49 18.76 -22.74
CA VAL A 111 -13.53 18.18 -21.78
C VAL A 111 -12.29 19.03 -21.64
N TYR A 112 -11.86 19.69 -22.72
CA TYR A 112 -10.54 20.31 -22.75
C TYR A 112 -10.54 21.84 -22.86
N SER A 113 -11.65 22.50 -23.20
CA SER A 113 -11.69 23.96 -23.45
C SER A 113 -11.02 24.77 -22.34
N ASP A 114 -11.40 24.53 -21.08
CA ASP A 114 -10.86 25.27 -19.93
C ASP A 114 -9.39 24.94 -19.66
N GLN A 115 -8.98 23.69 -19.92
CA GLN A 115 -7.60 23.24 -19.70
C GLN A 115 -6.64 23.85 -20.72
N LEU A 116 -7.12 24.21 -21.90
CA LEU A 116 -6.33 24.74 -23.01
C LEU A 116 -6.10 26.25 -22.94
N GLU A 117 -6.84 26.98 -22.10
CA GLU A 117 -6.79 28.43 -22.03
C GLU A 117 -5.37 28.93 -21.76
N GLY A 118 -4.82 29.72 -22.69
CA GLY A 118 -3.47 30.29 -22.60
C GLY A 118 -2.32 29.27 -22.67
N LYS A 119 -2.59 27.99 -22.96
CA LYS A 119 -1.55 26.93 -22.95
C LYS A 119 -1.28 26.37 -24.35
N THR A 120 -0.08 25.85 -24.52
CA THR A 120 0.27 25.07 -25.69
C THR A 120 -0.20 23.63 -25.53
N PHE A 121 -0.64 23.00 -26.63
CA PHE A 121 -1.15 21.64 -26.56
C PHE A 121 -0.67 20.76 -27.73
N ALA A 122 -0.86 19.45 -27.57
CA ALA A 122 -0.79 18.47 -28.67
C ALA A 122 -1.94 17.46 -28.50
N VAL A 123 -2.52 17.05 -29.63
CA VAL A 123 -3.45 15.93 -29.68
C VAL A 123 -2.64 14.64 -29.88
N ARG A 124 -3.00 13.58 -29.16
CA ARG A 124 -2.46 12.24 -29.29
C ARG A 124 -3.61 11.25 -29.42
N CYS A 125 -3.63 10.51 -30.52
CA CYS A 125 -4.68 9.54 -30.79
C CYS A 125 -4.09 8.13 -30.89
N ARG A 126 -4.60 7.22 -30.04
CA ARG A 126 -4.37 5.78 -30.16
C ARG A 126 -5.58 5.12 -30.78
N ARG A 127 -5.37 4.34 -31.82
CA ARG A 127 -6.45 3.74 -32.57
C ARG A 127 -6.28 2.23 -32.73
N SER A 128 -7.34 1.48 -32.51
CA SER A 128 -7.46 0.06 -32.83
C SER A 128 -8.76 -0.19 -33.59
N GLY A 129 -8.74 -1.15 -34.49
CA GLY A 129 -9.86 -1.39 -35.41
C GLY A 129 -9.61 -0.87 -36.81
N ARG A 130 -10.60 -1.01 -37.72
CA ARG A 130 -10.53 -0.59 -39.12
C ARG A 130 -11.39 0.66 -39.34
N HIS A 131 -10.74 1.75 -39.74
CA HIS A 131 -11.39 3.04 -39.96
C HIS A 131 -10.88 3.63 -41.27
N GLY A 132 -11.65 4.50 -41.92
CA GLY A 132 -11.31 5.21 -43.16
C GLY A 132 -10.27 6.33 -42.96
N PHE A 133 -9.73 6.51 -41.77
CA PHE A 133 -8.76 7.55 -41.37
C PHE A 133 -7.64 6.98 -40.49
N THR A 134 -6.52 7.70 -40.40
CA THR A 134 -5.38 7.34 -39.54
C THR A 134 -5.41 8.12 -38.22
N SER A 135 -4.60 7.70 -37.24
CA SER A 135 -4.42 8.46 -35.98
C SER A 135 -3.92 9.88 -36.25
N VAL A 136 -3.07 10.06 -37.23
CA VAL A 136 -2.51 11.37 -37.61
C VAL A 136 -3.63 12.27 -38.20
N ASP A 137 -4.57 11.71 -38.94
CA ASP A 137 -5.71 12.48 -39.47
C ASP A 137 -6.57 13.01 -38.32
N VAL A 138 -6.85 12.17 -37.30
CA VAL A 138 -7.56 12.58 -36.07
C VAL A 138 -6.79 13.69 -35.34
N GLU A 139 -5.48 13.50 -35.13
CA GLU A 139 -4.64 14.48 -34.43
C GLU A 139 -4.63 15.84 -35.13
N ARG A 140 -4.58 15.85 -36.46
CA ARG A 140 -4.61 17.08 -37.29
C ARG A 140 -5.97 17.75 -37.27
N THR A 141 -7.05 16.99 -37.53
CA THR A 141 -8.42 17.53 -37.63
C THR A 141 -8.87 18.09 -36.28
N VAL A 142 -8.71 17.29 -35.21
CA VAL A 142 -9.06 17.73 -33.85
C VAL A 142 -8.17 18.88 -33.40
N GLY A 143 -6.85 18.81 -33.64
CA GLY A 143 -5.91 19.87 -33.29
C GLY A 143 -6.24 21.21 -33.95
N ALA A 144 -6.56 21.21 -35.24
CA ALA A 144 -6.99 22.40 -35.95
C ALA A 144 -8.30 22.99 -35.40
N ALA A 145 -9.28 22.12 -35.13
CA ALA A 145 -10.57 22.54 -34.56
C ALA A 145 -10.44 23.13 -33.15
N LEU A 146 -9.63 22.51 -32.28
CA LEU A 146 -9.36 23.04 -30.94
C LEU A 146 -8.65 24.39 -30.99
N LEU A 147 -7.63 24.53 -31.84
CA LEU A 147 -6.93 25.81 -32.02
C LEU A 147 -7.86 26.93 -32.48
N ALA A 148 -8.81 26.61 -33.36
CA ALA A 148 -9.78 27.59 -33.90
C ALA A 148 -10.90 27.94 -32.91
N LYS A 149 -11.27 27.02 -32.00
CA LYS A 149 -12.46 27.16 -31.14
C LYS A 149 -12.15 27.40 -29.67
N THR A 150 -10.87 27.46 -29.27
CA THR A 150 -10.43 27.73 -27.89
C THR A 150 -9.42 28.86 -27.83
N ASN A 151 -9.14 29.38 -26.63
CA ASN A 151 -8.09 30.39 -26.39
C ASN A 151 -6.71 29.74 -26.13
N ALA A 152 -6.40 28.60 -26.77
CA ALA A 152 -5.11 27.95 -26.64
C ALA A 152 -3.98 28.83 -27.22
N ALA A 153 -2.80 28.84 -26.57
CA ALA A 153 -1.64 29.60 -27.02
C ALA A 153 -1.04 29.07 -28.33
N GLY A 154 -1.29 27.81 -28.68
CA GLY A 154 -0.82 27.18 -29.91
C GLY A 154 -0.59 25.69 -29.78
N VAL A 155 -0.10 25.07 -30.86
CA VAL A 155 0.24 23.66 -30.92
C VAL A 155 1.74 23.45 -30.68
N SER A 156 2.11 22.56 -29.76
CA SER A 156 3.49 22.17 -29.48
C SER A 156 3.63 20.65 -29.47
N LEU A 157 4.17 20.06 -30.53
CA LEU A 157 4.26 18.60 -30.66
C LEU A 157 5.33 17.96 -29.77
N LYS A 158 6.39 18.71 -29.42
CA LYS A 158 7.52 18.18 -28.62
C LYS A 158 7.31 18.37 -27.12
N ASN A 159 6.89 19.57 -26.70
CA ASN A 159 6.73 19.94 -25.30
C ASN A 159 5.39 20.64 -25.07
N PRO A 160 4.25 19.94 -25.24
CA PRO A 160 2.94 20.52 -24.95
C PRO A 160 2.77 20.70 -23.43
N GLN A 161 2.11 21.81 -23.05
CA GLN A 161 1.68 22.02 -21.66
C GLN A 161 0.45 21.18 -21.33
N VAL A 162 -0.39 20.90 -22.35
CA VAL A 162 -1.54 20.02 -22.26
C VAL A 162 -1.49 18.97 -23.35
N THR A 163 -1.67 17.71 -23.01
CA THR A 163 -1.85 16.63 -23.99
C THR A 163 -3.33 16.26 -24.03
N VAL A 164 -3.94 16.42 -25.21
CA VAL A 164 -5.30 15.96 -25.49
C VAL A 164 -5.20 14.51 -25.94
N ASP A 165 -5.47 13.59 -25.01
CA ASP A 165 -5.37 12.14 -25.24
C ASP A 165 -6.73 11.59 -25.73
N LEU A 166 -6.71 10.89 -26.89
CA LEU A 166 -7.87 10.21 -27.47
C LEU A 166 -7.57 8.74 -27.68
N GLU A 167 -8.50 7.87 -27.35
CA GLU A 167 -8.45 6.45 -27.72
C GLU A 167 -9.67 6.08 -28.55
N ILE A 168 -9.46 5.50 -29.74
CA ILE A 168 -10.51 4.99 -30.60
C ILE A 168 -10.39 3.48 -30.66
N THR A 169 -11.47 2.78 -30.34
CA THR A 169 -11.52 1.32 -30.40
C THR A 169 -12.80 0.92 -31.11
N ASP A 170 -12.65 0.34 -32.29
CA ASP A 170 -13.78 0.01 -33.17
C ASP A 170 -14.73 1.22 -33.34
N GLU A 171 -16.00 1.12 -32.97
CA GLU A 171 -17.01 2.19 -33.09
C GLU A 171 -17.08 3.10 -31.84
N THR A 172 -16.04 3.08 -30.95
CA THR A 172 -16.06 3.84 -29.69
C THR A 172 -14.92 4.85 -29.63
N LEU A 173 -15.27 6.10 -29.29
CA LEU A 173 -14.34 7.18 -28.96
C LEU A 173 -14.26 7.33 -27.43
N PHE A 174 -13.04 7.31 -26.88
CA PHE A 174 -12.73 7.66 -25.50
C PHE A 174 -11.95 8.98 -25.51
N VAL A 175 -12.57 10.02 -24.94
CA VAL A 175 -11.87 11.29 -24.62
C VAL A 175 -11.32 11.16 -23.21
N VAL A 176 -9.99 11.22 -23.06
CA VAL A 176 -9.30 11.00 -21.77
C VAL A 176 -9.28 12.31 -20.99
N ALA A 177 -10.11 12.42 -19.95
CA ALA A 177 -10.20 13.61 -19.11
C ALA A 177 -9.08 13.65 -18.04
N GLY A 178 -8.56 12.50 -17.62
CA GLY A 178 -7.50 12.36 -16.62
C GLY A 178 -6.69 11.10 -16.83
N ARG A 179 -5.41 11.15 -16.45
CA ARG A 179 -4.48 10.02 -16.57
C ARG A 179 -3.67 9.85 -15.30
N HIS A 180 -3.85 8.72 -14.63
CA HIS A 180 -3.19 8.40 -13.38
C HIS A 180 -2.29 7.18 -13.55
N ARG A 181 -1.10 7.25 -12.97
CA ARG A 181 -0.13 6.15 -13.02
C ARG A 181 -0.41 5.17 -11.88
N GLY A 182 -0.53 3.88 -12.21
CA GLY A 182 -0.58 2.79 -11.24
C GLY A 182 0.82 2.27 -10.85
N PRO A 183 0.92 1.31 -9.92
CA PRO A 183 2.20 0.82 -9.41
C PRO A 183 2.91 -0.12 -10.40
N GLY A 184 2.23 -0.61 -11.42
CA GLY A 184 2.75 -1.66 -12.29
C GLY A 184 2.78 -3.03 -11.60
N GLY A 185 3.70 -3.89 -12.02
CA GLY A 185 3.89 -5.22 -11.43
C GLY A 185 2.78 -6.22 -11.75
N TYR A 186 2.53 -7.18 -10.86
CA TYR A 186 1.52 -8.22 -11.05
C TYR A 186 0.41 -8.14 -9.99
N PRO A 187 -0.80 -8.62 -10.29
CA PRO A 187 -1.90 -8.64 -9.31
C PRO A 187 -1.53 -9.46 -8.08
N VAL A 188 -1.72 -8.91 -6.89
CA VAL A 188 -1.45 -9.61 -5.63
C VAL A 188 -2.27 -10.89 -5.56
N GLY A 189 -1.64 -12.01 -5.17
CA GLY A 189 -2.23 -13.34 -5.16
C GLY A 189 -2.10 -14.11 -6.49
N SER A 190 -1.47 -13.53 -7.52
CA SER A 190 -1.18 -14.23 -8.78
C SER A 190 0.09 -15.08 -8.74
N ILE A 191 0.98 -14.79 -7.79
CA ILE A 191 2.24 -15.49 -7.50
C ILE A 191 2.14 -16.16 -6.12
N ASP A 192 2.98 -17.17 -5.87
CA ASP A 192 3.01 -17.90 -4.62
C ASP A 192 3.26 -16.99 -3.41
N PRO A 193 2.77 -17.36 -2.21
CA PRO A 193 2.92 -16.57 -1.02
C PRO A 193 4.37 -16.52 -0.52
N VAL A 194 4.69 -15.48 0.23
CA VAL A 194 5.99 -15.32 0.89
C VAL A 194 5.80 -14.95 2.36
N LEU A 195 6.79 -15.27 3.20
CA LEU A 195 6.85 -14.85 4.59
C LEU A 195 7.91 -13.73 4.72
N SER A 196 7.47 -12.51 4.92
CA SER A 196 8.34 -11.34 5.01
C SER A 196 8.66 -11.01 6.47
N LEU A 197 9.95 -11.00 6.80
CA LEU A 197 10.45 -10.55 8.10
C LEU A 197 10.31 -9.03 8.15
N ILE A 198 9.34 -8.55 8.92
CA ILE A 198 9.02 -7.14 9.03
C ILE A 198 9.52 -6.55 10.34
N SER A 199 10.02 -5.33 10.28
CA SER A 199 10.41 -4.50 11.43
C SER A 199 9.91 -3.08 11.22
N GLY A 200 10.12 -2.21 12.22
CA GLY A 200 9.72 -0.81 12.14
C GLY A 200 10.64 0.12 11.34
N GLY A 201 11.77 -0.38 10.83
CA GLY A 201 12.71 0.42 10.04
C GLY A 201 12.27 0.65 8.59
N PHE A 202 13.07 1.38 7.82
CA PHE A 202 12.78 1.72 6.43
C PHE A 202 12.77 0.50 5.49
N ASP A 203 13.68 -0.44 5.68
CA ASP A 203 14.05 -1.42 4.67
C ASP A 203 13.02 -2.55 4.54
N SER A 204 12.56 -3.13 5.66
CA SER A 204 11.66 -4.29 5.62
C SER A 204 10.25 -3.96 5.10
N PRO A 205 9.63 -2.79 5.39
CA PRO A 205 8.37 -2.40 4.76
C PRO A 205 8.51 -2.22 3.25
N VAL A 206 9.62 -1.61 2.79
CA VAL A 206 9.89 -1.43 1.35
C VAL A 206 10.09 -2.78 0.67
N ALA A 207 10.84 -3.71 1.29
CA ALA A 207 11.01 -5.07 0.77
C ALA A 207 9.67 -5.81 0.66
N SER A 208 8.82 -5.71 1.69
CA SER A 208 7.46 -6.28 1.69
C SER A 208 6.59 -5.69 0.58
N TYR A 209 6.60 -4.37 0.40
CA TYR A 209 5.89 -3.72 -0.71
C TYR A 209 6.35 -4.22 -2.08
N LEU A 210 7.66 -4.38 -2.28
CA LEU A 210 8.19 -4.85 -3.56
C LEU A 210 7.72 -6.28 -3.89
N THR A 211 7.57 -7.16 -2.90
CA THR A 211 7.00 -8.49 -3.12
C THR A 211 5.51 -8.42 -3.43
N MET A 212 4.74 -7.58 -2.72
CA MET A 212 3.33 -7.33 -3.02
C MET A 212 3.15 -6.79 -4.45
N LYS A 213 3.97 -5.81 -4.84
CA LYS A 213 4.00 -5.26 -6.20
C LYS A 213 4.31 -6.32 -7.27
N ARG A 214 5.10 -7.34 -6.93
CA ARG A 214 5.38 -8.48 -7.83
C ARG A 214 4.29 -9.55 -7.82
N GLY A 215 3.17 -9.32 -7.13
CA GLY A 215 2.00 -10.17 -7.13
C GLY A 215 2.00 -11.27 -6.07
N MET A 216 2.96 -11.26 -5.16
CA MET A 216 3.07 -12.23 -4.08
C MET A 216 2.10 -11.86 -2.94
N ARG A 217 1.42 -12.84 -2.39
CA ARG A 217 0.68 -12.69 -1.15
C ARG A 217 1.70 -12.71 -0.01
N THR A 218 1.90 -11.55 0.63
CA THR A 218 2.97 -11.33 1.61
C THR A 218 2.41 -11.47 3.02
N HIS A 219 2.77 -12.55 3.73
CA HIS A 219 2.55 -12.71 5.15
C HIS A 219 3.67 -12.00 5.91
N PHE A 220 3.36 -11.46 7.09
CA PHE A 220 4.30 -10.70 7.89
C PHE A 220 4.76 -11.50 9.11
N LEU A 221 6.07 -11.55 9.33
CA LEU A 221 6.70 -12.18 10.49
C LEU A 221 7.49 -11.13 11.25
N PHE A 222 7.13 -10.92 12.49
CA PHE A 222 7.75 -9.98 13.40
C PHE A 222 8.40 -10.71 14.58
N PHE A 223 9.67 -10.42 14.86
CA PHE A 223 10.38 -10.85 16.04
C PHE A 223 10.35 -9.74 17.07
N ASN A 224 9.62 -9.95 18.15
CA ASN A 224 9.45 -8.97 19.20
C ASN A 224 10.67 -8.96 20.13
N LEU A 225 11.47 -7.90 20.06
CA LEU A 225 12.67 -7.64 20.88
C LEU A 225 12.47 -6.48 21.86
N GLY A 226 11.46 -5.65 21.65
CA GLY A 226 11.26 -4.36 22.32
C GLY A 226 9.95 -4.22 23.07
N GLY A 227 9.27 -5.34 23.33
CA GLY A 227 8.00 -5.31 24.06
C GLY A 227 6.80 -4.82 23.26
N ARG A 228 5.74 -4.40 23.97
CA ARG A 228 4.42 -4.11 23.38
C ARG A 228 4.43 -2.91 22.43
N ASP A 229 5.11 -1.83 22.80
CA ASP A 229 5.15 -0.60 21.99
C ASP A 229 5.77 -0.85 20.62
N HIS A 230 6.84 -1.64 20.58
CA HIS A 230 7.48 -2.05 19.34
C HIS A 230 6.57 -2.92 18.49
N GLU A 231 5.86 -3.88 19.12
CA GLU A 231 4.90 -4.76 18.43
C GLU A 231 3.76 -3.96 17.77
N ILE A 232 3.19 -2.98 18.48
CA ILE A 232 2.12 -2.13 17.96
C ILE A 232 2.60 -1.34 16.75
N GLY A 233 3.73 -0.67 16.83
CA GLY A 233 4.26 0.09 15.69
C GLY A 233 4.54 -0.78 14.45
N VAL A 234 5.00 -2.02 14.64
CA VAL A 234 5.19 -2.94 13.50
C VAL A 234 3.86 -3.46 12.95
N LYS A 235 2.85 -3.70 13.82
CA LYS A 235 1.49 -4.01 13.37
C LYS A 235 0.90 -2.89 12.51
N GLU A 236 1.14 -1.64 12.90
CA GLU A 236 0.67 -0.46 12.17
C GLU A 236 1.21 -0.41 10.75
N VAL A 237 2.52 -0.53 10.58
CA VAL A 237 3.13 -0.47 9.24
C VAL A 237 2.71 -1.67 8.38
N ALA A 238 2.58 -2.86 8.96
CA ALA A 238 2.10 -4.04 8.25
C ALA A 238 0.65 -3.87 7.80
N LEU A 239 -0.21 -3.37 8.68
CA LEU A 239 -1.62 -3.08 8.41
C LEU A 239 -1.77 -2.00 7.35
N TYR A 240 -1.00 -0.91 7.44
CA TYR A 240 -0.97 0.16 6.44
C TYR A 240 -0.61 -0.37 5.05
N LEU A 241 0.47 -1.14 4.93
CA LEU A 241 0.88 -1.75 3.66
C LEU A 241 -0.21 -2.66 3.09
N TRP A 242 -0.83 -3.47 3.94
CA TRP A 242 -1.91 -4.37 3.52
C TRP A 242 -3.16 -3.60 3.07
N GLN A 243 -3.57 -2.58 3.81
CA GLN A 243 -4.74 -1.76 3.46
C GLN A 243 -4.54 -1.01 2.14
N LYS A 244 -3.34 -0.52 1.90
CA LYS A 244 -3.04 0.30 0.73
C LYS A 244 -2.72 -0.53 -0.51
N TYR A 245 -1.98 -1.63 -0.37
CA TYR A 245 -1.45 -2.41 -1.50
C TYR A 245 -1.87 -3.88 -1.51
N GLY A 246 -2.40 -4.39 -0.42
CA GLY A 246 -2.70 -5.81 -0.24
C GLY A 246 -3.98 -6.30 -0.93
N CYS A 247 -4.79 -5.40 -1.47
CA CYS A 247 -6.02 -5.73 -2.20
C CYS A 247 -6.96 -6.67 -1.43
N ASN A 248 -7.09 -6.48 -0.11
CA ASN A 248 -7.90 -7.31 0.79
C ASN A 248 -7.55 -8.82 0.76
N GLN A 249 -6.32 -9.17 0.37
CA GLN A 249 -5.84 -10.55 0.42
C GLN A 249 -5.76 -11.05 1.86
N ARG A 250 -6.12 -12.32 2.07
CA ARG A 250 -6.02 -12.96 3.39
C ARG A 250 -4.56 -13.27 3.70
N VAL A 251 -3.94 -12.50 4.59
CA VAL A 251 -2.58 -12.68 5.05
C VAL A 251 -2.52 -12.73 6.58
N LEU A 252 -1.46 -13.30 7.12
CA LEU A 252 -1.21 -13.39 8.55
C LEU A 252 -0.16 -12.35 8.95
N PHE A 253 -0.34 -11.80 10.15
CA PHE A 253 0.70 -11.19 10.93
C PHE A 253 1.08 -12.18 12.04
N ILE A 254 2.36 -12.53 12.11
CA ILE A 254 2.91 -13.50 13.06
C ILE A 254 3.88 -12.74 13.96
N SER A 255 3.56 -12.65 15.25
CA SER A 255 4.44 -12.09 16.27
C SER A 255 5.09 -13.22 17.06
N VAL A 256 6.41 -13.21 17.13
CA VAL A 256 7.22 -14.19 17.87
C VAL A 256 7.94 -13.48 19.01
N PRO A 257 7.69 -13.86 20.29
CA PRO A 257 8.45 -13.33 21.41
C PRO A 257 9.91 -13.79 21.30
N PHE A 258 10.84 -12.86 21.35
CA PHE A 258 12.26 -13.15 21.07
C PHE A 258 13.19 -12.66 22.18
N GLU A 259 12.64 -12.17 23.31
CA GLU A 259 13.38 -11.66 24.46
C GLU A 259 14.28 -12.73 25.07
N ASP A 260 13.75 -13.96 25.25
CA ASP A 260 14.51 -15.08 25.80
C ASP A 260 15.66 -15.51 24.88
N VAL A 261 15.45 -15.43 23.54
CA VAL A 261 16.49 -15.72 22.56
C VAL A 261 17.62 -14.70 22.65
N VAL A 262 17.29 -13.42 22.83
CA VAL A 262 18.29 -12.36 23.01
C VAL A 262 19.01 -12.53 24.35
N ALA A 263 18.31 -12.84 25.43
CA ALA A 263 18.92 -13.09 26.75
C ALA A 263 19.93 -14.24 26.69
N GLU A 264 19.60 -15.34 26.01
CA GLU A 264 20.51 -16.48 25.83
C GLU A 264 21.72 -16.10 24.95
N LEU A 265 21.50 -15.31 23.87
CA LEU A 265 22.61 -14.79 23.06
C LEU A 265 23.58 -13.97 23.88
N LEU A 266 23.08 -13.04 24.70
CA LEU A 266 23.88 -12.19 25.58
C LEU A 266 24.67 -13.02 26.63
N ALA A 267 24.09 -14.12 27.12
CA ALA A 267 24.70 -14.98 28.12
C ALA A 267 25.74 -15.95 27.54
N ARG A 268 25.60 -16.40 26.29
CA ARG A 268 26.34 -17.56 25.76
C ARG A 268 27.19 -17.28 24.53
N VAL A 269 26.95 -16.19 23.82
CA VAL A 269 27.60 -15.89 22.54
C VAL A 269 28.57 -14.72 22.69
N GLN A 270 29.73 -14.80 22.04
CA GLN A 270 30.70 -13.69 22.02
C GLN A 270 30.10 -12.48 21.26
N ASP A 271 30.31 -11.29 21.81
CA ASP A 271 29.77 -10.01 21.30
C ASP A 271 29.97 -9.82 19.79
N SER A 272 31.15 -10.17 19.27
CA SER A 272 31.50 -10.02 17.88
C SER A 272 30.67 -10.90 16.93
N HIS A 273 30.04 -11.96 17.40
CA HIS A 273 29.27 -12.90 16.60
C HIS A 273 27.75 -12.77 16.81
N MET A 274 27.30 -12.01 17.82
CA MET A 274 25.89 -11.92 18.21
C MET A 274 24.97 -11.53 17.05
N GLY A 275 25.31 -10.51 16.28
CA GLY A 275 24.46 -10.05 15.16
C GLY A 275 24.28 -11.10 14.05
N VAL A 276 25.32 -11.91 13.77
CA VAL A 276 25.24 -13.01 12.80
C VAL A 276 24.40 -14.15 13.35
N ILE A 277 24.61 -14.52 14.61
CA ILE A 277 23.90 -15.65 15.25
C ILE A 277 22.44 -15.28 15.49
N LEU A 278 22.13 -14.05 15.92
CA LEU A 278 20.74 -13.58 16.05
C LEU A 278 19.97 -13.76 14.74
N LYS A 279 20.56 -13.32 13.61
CA LYS A 279 19.92 -13.48 12.30
C LYS A 279 19.75 -14.94 11.90
N ARG A 280 20.70 -15.80 12.27
CA ARG A 280 20.55 -17.26 12.05
C ARG A 280 19.42 -17.84 12.89
N MET A 281 19.24 -17.40 14.14
CA MET A 281 18.11 -17.83 14.99
C MET A 281 16.78 -17.34 14.44
N MET A 282 16.71 -16.09 13.96
CA MET A 282 15.53 -15.56 13.26
C MET A 282 15.17 -16.37 12.02
N LEU A 283 16.16 -16.70 11.16
CA LEU A 283 15.91 -17.52 9.97
C LEU A 283 15.50 -18.95 10.32
N ARG A 284 16.06 -19.58 11.37
CA ARG A 284 15.63 -20.94 11.82
C ARG A 284 14.16 -20.92 12.24
N VAL A 285 13.72 -19.91 12.99
CA VAL A 285 12.33 -19.76 13.40
C VAL A 285 11.44 -19.45 12.18
N ALA A 286 11.88 -18.54 11.29
CA ALA A 286 11.16 -18.23 10.07
C ALA A 286 10.99 -19.45 9.17
N ASP A 287 12.01 -20.29 9.03
CA ASP A 287 11.98 -21.54 8.26
C ASP A 287 10.92 -22.52 8.78
N ARG A 288 10.86 -22.71 10.12
CA ARG A 288 9.84 -23.58 10.74
C ARG A 288 8.44 -23.07 10.53
N LEU A 289 8.21 -21.75 10.75
CA LEU A 289 6.90 -21.12 10.53
C LEU A 289 6.48 -21.17 9.06
N ALA A 290 7.43 -20.97 8.15
CA ALA A 290 7.18 -21.07 6.72
C ALA A 290 6.84 -22.53 6.30
N ALA A 291 7.47 -23.53 6.94
CA ALA A 291 7.13 -24.94 6.71
C ALA A 291 5.67 -25.26 7.12
N GLU A 292 5.24 -24.78 8.28
CA GLU A 292 3.86 -24.97 8.75
C GLU A 292 2.81 -24.26 7.88
N LEU A 293 3.21 -23.17 7.19
CA LEU A 293 2.35 -22.40 6.29
C LEU A 293 2.47 -22.84 4.82
N GLU A 294 3.30 -23.83 4.51
CA GLU A 294 3.59 -24.27 3.15
C GLU A 294 4.11 -23.13 2.25
N ILE A 295 4.99 -22.28 2.79
CA ILE A 295 5.60 -21.15 2.10
C ILE A 295 7.06 -21.49 1.77
N ASP A 296 7.46 -21.33 0.49
CA ASP A 296 8.79 -21.71 0.01
C ASP A 296 9.83 -20.58 0.06
N ALA A 297 9.42 -19.34 0.29
CA ALA A 297 10.32 -18.21 0.27
C ALA A 297 10.15 -17.27 1.48
N LEU A 298 11.28 -16.86 2.04
CA LEU A 298 11.41 -15.84 3.07
C LEU A 298 11.81 -14.51 2.40
N VAL A 299 11.43 -13.39 3.00
CA VAL A 299 11.82 -12.05 2.52
C VAL A 299 12.47 -11.28 3.63
N THR A 300 13.60 -10.64 3.35
CA THR A 300 14.29 -9.74 4.28
C THR A 300 14.57 -8.39 3.62
N GLY A 301 14.68 -7.33 4.43
CA GLY A 301 15.04 -5.98 3.98
C GLY A 301 16.55 -5.72 3.91
N GLU A 302 17.39 -6.76 3.90
CA GLU A 302 18.85 -6.62 3.97
C GLU A 302 19.43 -6.02 2.68
N CYS A 303 20.34 -5.04 2.87
CA CYS A 303 21.16 -4.44 1.82
C CYS A 303 22.64 -4.69 2.11
N VAL A 304 23.43 -4.99 1.08
CA VAL A 304 24.88 -5.29 1.23
C VAL A 304 25.61 -4.09 1.84
N ALA A 305 26.47 -4.37 2.83
CA ALA A 305 27.37 -3.42 3.47
C ALA A 305 26.69 -2.28 4.28
N GLN A 306 25.38 -2.30 4.44
CA GLN A 306 24.68 -1.28 5.22
C GLN A 306 25.02 -1.37 6.71
N VAL A 307 25.12 -2.58 7.25
CA VAL A 307 25.60 -2.87 8.61
C VAL A 307 26.55 -4.05 8.58
N SER A 308 27.30 -4.26 9.68
CA SER A 308 28.34 -5.32 9.79
C SER A 308 27.83 -6.73 9.49
N SER A 309 26.59 -7.06 9.86
CA SER A 309 25.97 -8.36 9.55
C SER A 309 25.61 -8.52 8.07
N HIS A 310 25.52 -7.46 7.29
CA HIS A 310 25.11 -7.48 5.89
C HIS A 310 26.28 -7.59 4.90
N THR A 311 27.49 -7.96 5.33
CA THR A 311 28.54 -8.30 4.37
C THR A 311 28.18 -9.59 3.63
N LEU A 312 28.64 -9.74 2.38
CA LEU A 312 28.36 -10.95 1.58
C LEU A 312 28.79 -12.22 2.31
N ARG A 313 29.93 -12.16 3.04
CA ARG A 313 30.41 -13.30 3.83
C ARG A 313 29.44 -13.63 4.97
N ASN A 314 28.98 -12.64 5.71
CA ASN A 314 28.07 -12.85 6.83
C ASN A 314 26.71 -13.34 6.34
N LEU A 315 26.15 -12.73 5.27
CA LEU A 315 24.90 -13.20 4.65
C LEU A 315 24.99 -14.64 4.19
N SER A 316 26.13 -15.03 3.55
CA SER A 316 26.36 -16.42 3.13
C SER A 316 26.39 -17.39 4.33
N VAL A 317 26.90 -17.00 5.48
CA VAL A 317 26.90 -17.82 6.71
C VAL A 317 25.50 -17.81 7.35
N ILE A 318 24.77 -16.71 7.29
CA ILE A 318 23.42 -16.59 7.82
C ILE A 318 22.47 -17.51 7.07
N ASP A 319 22.53 -17.55 5.75
CA ASP A 319 21.62 -18.33 4.91
C ASP A 319 21.74 -19.86 5.06
N GLN A 320 22.87 -20.36 5.58
CA GLN A 320 23.10 -21.81 5.72
C GLN A 320 22.22 -22.52 6.76
N VAL A 321 21.28 -21.82 7.39
CA VAL A 321 20.34 -22.42 8.36
C VAL A 321 18.99 -22.75 7.75
N THR A 322 18.76 -22.42 6.49
CA THR A 322 17.54 -22.73 5.75
C THR A 322 17.84 -23.11 4.32
N ASP A 323 17.08 -24.06 3.78
CA ASP A 323 17.09 -24.42 2.37
C ASP A 323 16.06 -23.62 1.54
N ARG A 324 15.26 -22.76 2.20
CA ARG A 324 14.28 -21.91 1.53
C ARG A 324 14.94 -20.77 0.78
N LEU A 325 14.26 -20.31 -0.27
CA LEU A 325 14.69 -19.14 -1.01
C LEU A 325 14.58 -17.89 -0.11
N VAL A 326 15.71 -17.23 0.18
CA VAL A 326 15.73 -15.96 0.89
C VAL A 326 15.79 -14.81 -0.12
N LEU A 327 14.65 -14.16 -0.33
CA LEU A 327 14.52 -13.01 -1.21
C LEU A 327 15.00 -11.74 -0.50
N ARG A 328 15.87 -10.99 -1.18
CA ARG A 328 16.38 -9.68 -0.71
C ARG A 328 16.13 -8.62 -1.77
N PRO A 329 14.91 -8.08 -1.86
CA PRO A 329 14.56 -7.13 -2.92
C PRO A 329 15.46 -5.89 -2.95
N LEU A 330 16.12 -5.56 -1.83
CA LEU A 330 16.93 -4.36 -1.65
C LEU A 330 18.43 -4.62 -1.66
N ILE A 331 18.87 -5.82 -1.96
CA ILE A 331 20.26 -6.27 -1.76
C ILE A 331 21.33 -5.34 -2.36
N ALA A 332 21.04 -4.67 -3.46
CA ALA A 332 21.92 -3.77 -4.18
C ALA A 332 21.31 -2.35 -4.35
N THR A 333 20.41 -1.96 -3.47
CA THR A 333 19.73 -0.65 -3.53
C THR A 333 20.38 0.31 -2.54
N ASP A 334 20.70 1.53 -2.98
CA ASP A 334 21.27 2.56 -2.11
C ASP A 334 20.26 3.03 -1.06
N LYS A 335 20.75 3.41 0.13
CA LYS A 335 19.89 3.84 1.25
C LYS A 335 18.98 5.01 0.88
N GLU A 336 19.48 5.96 0.10
CA GLU A 336 18.69 7.10 -0.38
C GLU A 336 17.52 6.66 -1.27
N ASP A 337 17.72 5.66 -2.12
CA ASP A 337 16.65 5.10 -2.96
C ASP A 337 15.59 4.36 -2.14
N ILE A 338 16.03 3.67 -1.09
CA ILE A 338 15.12 3.00 -0.15
C ILE A 338 14.27 4.04 0.59
N VAL A 339 14.88 5.12 1.10
CA VAL A 339 14.16 6.20 1.79
C VAL A 339 13.19 6.90 0.83
N ARG A 340 13.62 7.22 -0.41
CA ARG A 340 12.73 7.78 -1.43
C ARG A 340 11.55 6.87 -1.76
N LEU A 341 11.78 5.56 -1.82
CA LEU A 341 10.69 4.60 -2.05
C LEU A 341 9.79 4.48 -0.81
N ALA A 342 10.33 4.51 0.41
CA ALA A 342 9.55 4.54 1.64
C ALA A 342 8.63 5.76 1.70
N ALA A 343 9.14 6.95 1.35
CA ALA A 343 8.34 8.17 1.22
C ALA A 343 7.24 8.02 0.16
N ALA A 344 7.59 7.52 -1.03
CA ALA A 344 6.64 7.34 -2.14
C ALA A 344 5.50 6.36 -1.82
N ILE A 345 5.75 5.33 -1.00
CA ILE A 345 4.72 4.37 -0.56
C ILE A 345 4.05 4.76 0.76
N GLY A 346 4.54 5.82 1.44
CA GLY A 346 3.97 6.36 2.67
C GLY A 346 4.43 5.61 3.95
N THR A 347 5.54 4.86 3.92
CA THR A 347 6.05 4.15 5.10
C THR A 347 7.18 4.89 5.82
N GLU A 348 7.71 5.98 5.27
CA GLU A 348 8.75 6.80 5.90
C GLU A 348 8.38 7.30 7.31
N PRO A 349 7.16 7.84 7.56
CA PRO A 349 6.80 8.38 8.87
C PRO A 349 6.82 7.33 9.98
N PHE A 350 6.53 6.07 9.68
CA PHE A 350 6.61 4.97 10.66
C PHE A 350 8.05 4.74 11.11
N ALA A 351 8.97 4.65 10.13
CA ALA A 351 10.38 4.39 10.41
C ALA A 351 11.06 5.54 11.16
N ALA A 352 10.69 6.79 10.87
CA ALA A 352 11.24 7.97 11.53
C ALA A 352 10.92 8.04 13.03
N ASN A 353 9.83 7.40 13.46
CA ASN A 353 9.33 7.46 14.84
C ASN A 353 9.62 6.17 15.65
N MET A 354 10.23 5.14 15.04
CA MET A 354 10.45 3.85 15.68
C MET A 354 11.92 3.62 16.05
N PRO A 355 12.24 3.19 17.30
CA PRO A 355 13.58 2.86 17.69
C PRO A 355 14.11 1.62 16.94
N GLU A 356 15.40 1.63 16.59
CA GLU A 356 16.08 0.45 16.05
C GLU A 356 16.60 -0.44 17.19
N TYR A 357 16.04 -1.65 17.32
CA TYR A 357 16.43 -2.62 18.36
C TYR A 357 17.55 -3.57 17.93
N CYS A 358 17.67 -3.87 16.64
CA CYS A 358 18.63 -4.87 16.14
C CYS A 358 20.10 -4.40 16.12
N GLY A 359 20.37 -3.10 16.10
CA GLY A 359 21.71 -2.52 16.00
C GLY A 359 22.52 -2.50 17.31
N VAL A 360 21.85 -2.66 18.44
CA VAL A 360 22.43 -2.41 19.79
C VAL A 360 23.13 -3.64 20.39
N ILE A 361 22.95 -4.83 19.82
CA ILE A 361 23.30 -6.12 20.46
C ILE A 361 24.78 -6.46 20.32
N SER A 362 25.55 -5.89 19.39
CA SER A 362 26.93 -6.29 19.11
C SER A 362 27.94 -5.18 19.39
N VAL A 363 28.97 -5.49 20.20
CA VAL A 363 30.17 -4.65 20.37
C VAL A 363 31.28 -5.21 19.48
N ASN A 364 31.89 -4.35 18.62
CA ASN A 364 32.94 -4.75 17.66
C ASN A 364 32.52 -5.95 16.76
N PRO A 365 31.42 -5.86 16.02
CA PRO A 365 30.89 -6.99 15.27
C PRO A 365 31.80 -7.46 14.15
N THR A 366 31.89 -8.78 13.94
CA THR A 366 32.68 -9.35 12.84
C THR A 366 32.03 -9.04 11.48
N ILE A 367 32.86 -8.59 10.54
CA ILE A 367 32.48 -8.41 9.12
C ILE A 367 32.80 -9.61 8.24
N ARG A 368 33.49 -10.61 8.79
CA ARG A 368 33.97 -11.84 8.11
C ARG A 368 33.76 -13.06 8.97
N ALA A 369 32.53 -13.38 9.30
CA ALA A 369 32.20 -14.56 10.09
C ALA A 369 32.70 -15.84 9.40
N ARG A 370 33.29 -16.72 10.17
CA ARG A 370 33.69 -18.07 9.74
C ARG A 370 32.64 -19.07 10.24
N LEU A 371 32.13 -19.89 9.36
CA LEU A 371 31.08 -20.86 9.68
C LEU A 371 31.45 -21.77 10.83
N ASP A 372 32.70 -22.29 10.83
CA ASP A 372 33.21 -23.15 11.89
C ASP A 372 33.17 -22.49 13.28
N ARG A 373 33.50 -21.20 13.35
CA ARG A 373 33.43 -20.42 14.60
C ARG A 373 31.98 -20.13 14.99
N VAL A 374 31.11 -19.78 14.03
CA VAL A 374 29.71 -19.54 14.30
C VAL A 374 29.04 -20.81 14.85
N ILE A 375 29.28 -21.97 14.22
CA ILE A 375 28.78 -23.27 14.72
C ILE A 375 29.32 -23.58 16.11
N ALA A 376 30.61 -23.29 16.40
CA ALA A 376 31.16 -23.47 17.72
C ALA A 376 30.47 -22.62 18.79
N GLN A 377 30.09 -21.37 18.47
CA GLN A 377 29.30 -20.52 19.35
C GLN A 377 27.86 -21.04 19.53
N GLU A 378 27.21 -21.48 18.43
CA GLU A 378 25.87 -22.06 18.48
C GLU A 378 25.76 -23.33 19.34
N ARG A 379 26.86 -24.09 19.55
CA ARG A 379 26.89 -25.25 20.45
C ARG A 379 26.62 -24.91 21.91
N ASN A 380 26.91 -23.67 22.32
CA ASN A 380 26.68 -23.20 23.67
C ASN A 380 25.29 -22.61 23.87
N PHE A 381 24.54 -22.44 22.78
CA PHE A 381 23.20 -21.86 22.75
C PHE A 381 22.13 -22.95 22.95
N ASP A 382 21.18 -22.72 23.87
CA ASP A 382 20.03 -23.63 24.06
C ASP A 382 19.04 -23.50 22.91
N MET A 383 19.14 -24.39 21.93
CA MET A 383 18.19 -24.40 20.77
C MET A 383 16.74 -24.67 21.16
N GLY A 384 16.46 -25.22 22.33
CA GLY A 384 15.09 -25.43 22.85
C GLY A 384 14.34 -24.11 23.09
N ILE A 385 15.07 -23.00 23.25
CA ILE A 385 14.44 -21.67 23.34
C ILE A 385 13.71 -21.31 22.04
N LEU A 386 14.25 -21.72 20.88
CA LEU A 386 13.60 -21.48 19.59
C LEU A 386 12.28 -22.27 19.46
N ASP A 387 12.23 -23.49 20.02
CA ASP A 387 11.00 -24.30 20.04
C ASP A 387 9.92 -23.59 20.87
N ARG A 388 10.31 -23.04 22.02
CA ARG A 388 9.41 -22.24 22.86
C ARG A 388 8.95 -20.95 22.16
N ALA A 389 9.86 -20.26 21.47
CA ALA A 389 9.53 -19.05 20.71
C ALA A 389 8.50 -19.33 19.59
N VAL A 390 8.67 -20.44 18.85
CA VAL A 390 7.70 -20.87 17.83
C VAL A 390 6.35 -21.25 18.46
N ALA A 391 6.36 -22.02 19.55
CA ALA A 391 5.15 -22.44 20.25
C ALA A 391 4.34 -21.26 20.81
N ASN A 392 5.05 -20.21 21.27
CA ASN A 392 4.45 -19.00 21.84
C ASN A 392 4.15 -17.94 20.75
N SER A 393 4.39 -18.23 19.46
CA SER A 393 4.07 -17.30 18.39
C SER A 393 2.57 -17.07 18.28
N ARG A 394 2.19 -15.80 18.07
CA ARG A 394 0.79 -15.41 17.85
C ARG A 394 0.57 -15.20 16.36
N ARG A 395 -0.48 -15.82 15.82
CA ARG A 395 -0.83 -15.79 14.40
C ARG A 395 -2.20 -15.17 14.23
N THR A 396 -2.23 -13.94 13.81
CA THR A 396 -3.46 -13.18 13.64
C THR A 396 -3.68 -12.86 12.17
N ARG A 397 -4.91 -12.99 11.70
CA ARG A 397 -5.26 -12.44 10.39
C ARG A 397 -5.11 -10.93 10.46
N ILE A 398 -4.47 -10.34 9.44
CA ILE A 398 -4.14 -8.92 9.44
C ILE A 398 -5.38 -8.02 9.52
N ASP A 399 -6.50 -8.45 8.93
CA ASP A 399 -7.79 -7.76 8.99
C ASP A 399 -8.46 -7.81 10.38
N ARG A 400 -7.96 -8.66 11.30
CA ARG A 400 -8.45 -8.80 12.67
C ARG A 400 -7.48 -8.28 13.73
N LEU A 401 -6.35 -7.70 13.34
CA LEU A 401 -5.37 -7.19 14.31
C LEU A 401 -5.96 -6.20 15.30
N ALA A 402 -6.86 -5.34 14.83
CA ALA A 402 -7.52 -4.36 15.69
C ALA A 402 -8.57 -4.98 16.61
N GLU A 403 -9.28 -6.03 16.16
CA GLU A 403 -10.24 -6.76 16.99
C GLU A 403 -9.53 -7.48 18.14
N GLU A 404 -8.39 -8.14 17.86
CA GLU A 404 -7.58 -8.82 18.88
C GLU A 404 -7.03 -7.87 19.94
N GLU A 405 -6.65 -6.65 19.56
CA GLU A 405 -6.21 -5.65 20.54
C GLU A 405 -7.36 -5.11 21.38
N LEU A 406 -8.58 -5.00 20.83
CA LEU A 406 -9.78 -4.61 21.58
C LEU A 406 -10.25 -5.67 22.59
N GLU A 407 -10.04 -6.96 22.30
CA GLU A 407 -10.36 -8.03 23.26
C GLU A 407 -9.49 -7.96 24.54
N ARG A 408 -8.35 -7.24 24.48
CA ARG A 408 -7.44 -7.04 25.62
C ARG A 408 -7.79 -5.85 26.49
N VAL A 409 -8.40 -4.82 25.88
CA VAL A 409 -8.78 -3.57 26.54
C VAL A 409 -10.16 -3.19 26.05
N GLU A 410 -11.10 -2.98 26.98
CA GLU A 410 -12.46 -2.56 26.65
C GLU A 410 -12.43 -1.13 26.10
N VAL A 411 -12.62 -0.99 24.78
CA VAL A 411 -12.65 0.31 24.08
C VAL A 411 -14.04 0.57 23.58
N GLU A 412 -14.64 1.66 24.01
CA GLU A 412 -15.98 2.07 23.56
C GLU A 412 -15.92 2.63 22.12
N VAL A 413 -16.74 2.05 21.21
CA VAL A 413 -16.85 2.49 19.82
C VAL A 413 -18.19 3.15 19.60
N LEU A 414 -18.21 4.39 19.18
CA LEU A 414 -19.41 5.22 19.07
C LEU A 414 -19.54 5.83 17.66
N SER A 415 -20.78 5.88 17.16
CA SER A 415 -21.10 6.51 15.87
C SER A 415 -21.38 8.01 15.97
N VAL A 416 -21.52 8.52 17.19
CA VAL A 416 -21.79 9.95 17.47
C VAL A 416 -20.77 10.46 18.47
N PRO A 417 -20.24 11.69 18.31
CA PRO A 417 -19.32 12.26 19.27
C PRO A 417 -19.95 12.44 20.66
N VAL A 418 -19.20 12.11 21.71
CA VAL A 418 -19.60 12.39 23.09
C VAL A 418 -19.54 13.89 23.35
N ALA A 419 -20.51 14.43 24.09
CA ALA A 419 -20.54 15.83 24.43
C ALA A 419 -19.28 16.25 25.22
N GLY A 420 -18.59 17.28 24.76
CA GLY A 420 -17.34 17.77 25.36
C GLY A 420 -16.08 16.99 24.98
N ALA A 421 -16.18 15.89 24.23
CA ALA A 421 -15.00 15.19 23.73
C ALA A 421 -14.34 15.92 22.55
N THR A 422 -13.03 15.72 22.42
CA THR A 422 -12.24 16.14 21.25
C THR A 422 -12.00 14.94 20.33
N ILE A 423 -12.32 15.08 19.05
CA ILE A 423 -11.98 14.08 18.06
C ILE A 423 -10.51 14.24 17.69
N VAL A 424 -9.76 13.15 17.72
CA VAL A 424 -8.40 13.10 17.21
C VAL A 424 -8.43 12.37 15.86
N ASP A 425 -8.28 13.13 14.79
CA ASP A 425 -8.15 12.56 13.45
C ASP A 425 -6.72 12.04 13.30
N ILE A 426 -6.61 10.72 13.24
CA ILE A 426 -5.32 10.03 13.19
C ILE A 426 -4.94 9.58 11.77
N ARG A 427 -5.70 9.97 10.76
CA ARG A 427 -5.41 9.60 9.36
C ARG A 427 -4.08 10.18 8.88
N HIS A 428 -3.55 9.58 7.80
CA HIS A 428 -2.46 10.21 7.07
C HIS A 428 -2.95 11.56 6.48
N PRO A 429 -2.11 12.62 6.45
CA PRO A 429 -2.50 13.92 5.89
C PRO A 429 -3.09 13.84 4.48
N ASP A 430 -2.56 12.98 3.61
CA ASP A 430 -3.07 12.77 2.25
C ASP A 430 -4.51 12.21 2.26
N GLU A 431 -4.85 11.35 3.22
CA GLU A 431 -6.22 10.82 3.35
C GLU A 431 -7.19 11.89 3.87
N GLU A 432 -6.73 12.73 4.79
CA GLU A 432 -7.50 13.86 5.32
C GLU A 432 -7.77 14.89 4.23
N GLU A 433 -6.77 15.24 3.42
CA GLU A 433 -6.89 16.18 2.30
C GLU A 433 -7.91 15.69 1.26
N LEU A 434 -7.88 14.40 0.93
CA LEU A 434 -8.81 13.79 -0.03
C LEU A 434 -10.26 13.70 0.49
N SER A 435 -10.43 13.55 1.80
CA SER A 435 -11.76 13.39 2.41
C SER A 435 -11.80 14.07 3.79
N PRO A 436 -11.94 15.39 3.86
CA PRO A 436 -12.00 16.13 5.14
C PRO A 436 -13.10 15.60 6.06
N LEU A 437 -12.80 15.53 7.37
CA LEU A 437 -13.77 15.10 8.36
C LEU A 437 -14.77 16.24 8.68
N GLU A 438 -16.02 16.04 8.34
CA GLU A 438 -17.11 16.97 8.66
C GLU A 438 -17.80 16.55 9.97
N VAL A 439 -17.53 17.24 11.05
CA VAL A 439 -18.13 16.97 12.37
C VAL A 439 -18.30 18.24 13.19
N ARG A 440 -19.34 18.28 14.05
CA ARG A 440 -19.62 19.42 14.97
C ARG A 440 -18.96 19.23 16.34
N ALA A 441 -17.69 18.84 16.36
CA ALA A 441 -16.89 18.68 17.58
C ALA A 441 -15.51 19.29 17.35
N PRO A 442 -14.75 19.67 18.39
CA PRO A 442 -13.36 20.05 18.24
C PRO A 442 -12.57 18.91 17.61
N VAL A 443 -11.75 19.22 16.60
CA VAL A 443 -10.90 18.23 15.92
C VAL A 443 -9.44 18.60 16.13
N LEU A 444 -8.69 17.65 16.67
CA LEU A 444 -7.24 17.69 16.77
C LEU A 444 -6.65 16.74 15.72
N ARG A 445 -5.72 17.24 14.91
CA ARG A 445 -5.09 16.46 13.85
C ARG A 445 -3.75 15.96 14.34
N ILE A 446 -3.67 14.65 14.60
CA ILE A 446 -2.44 13.97 15.00
C ILE A 446 -2.38 12.68 14.20
N PRO A 447 -1.59 12.63 13.13
CA PRO A 447 -1.43 11.40 12.36
C PRO A 447 -1.02 10.23 13.27
N PHE A 448 -1.52 9.02 12.97
CA PHE A 448 -1.34 7.84 13.82
C PHE A 448 0.14 7.59 14.19
N TYR A 449 1.08 7.83 13.29
CA TYR A 449 2.51 7.65 13.50
C TYR A 449 3.16 8.70 14.45
N GLU A 450 2.47 9.79 14.77
CA GLU A 450 2.89 10.78 15.78
C GLU A 450 2.19 10.58 17.12
N LEU A 451 1.11 9.81 17.16
CA LEU A 451 0.18 9.77 18.28
C LEU A 451 0.84 9.30 19.57
N HIS A 452 1.70 8.26 19.50
CA HIS A 452 2.44 7.74 20.66
C HIS A 452 3.31 8.82 21.30
N ARG A 453 4.07 9.55 20.49
CA ARG A 453 4.95 10.64 20.97
C ARG A 453 4.15 11.79 21.57
N ARG A 454 3.02 12.13 20.94
CA ARG A 454 2.18 13.26 21.35
C ARG A 454 1.14 12.90 22.41
N ALA A 455 1.02 11.64 22.78
CA ALA A 455 0.13 11.21 23.85
C ALA A 455 0.43 11.90 25.20
N ALA A 456 1.72 12.17 25.47
CA ALA A 456 2.16 12.89 26.67
C ALA A 456 1.68 14.37 26.71
N ASP A 457 1.37 14.97 25.56
CA ASP A 457 0.91 16.35 25.43
C ASP A 457 -0.61 16.46 25.62
N LEU A 458 -1.35 15.34 25.67
CA LEU A 458 -2.80 15.32 25.81
C LEU A 458 -3.22 15.52 27.28
N ASP A 459 -4.28 16.30 27.49
CA ASP A 459 -4.84 16.52 28.83
C ASP A 459 -5.59 15.28 29.34
N ARG A 460 -5.11 14.67 30.41
CA ARG A 460 -5.71 13.47 31.04
C ARG A 460 -7.13 13.67 31.59
N ARG A 461 -7.58 14.91 31.70
CA ARG A 461 -8.94 15.24 32.16
C ARG A 461 -9.97 15.31 31.04
N GLN A 462 -9.51 15.20 29.80
CA GLN A 462 -10.34 15.31 28.61
C GLN A 462 -10.61 13.95 28.00
N THR A 463 -11.83 13.74 27.51
CA THR A 463 -12.19 12.57 26.71
C THR A 463 -11.78 12.80 25.26
N TYR A 464 -11.06 11.85 24.68
CA TYR A 464 -10.66 11.86 23.28
C TYR A 464 -11.37 10.78 22.49
N MET A 465 -11.72 11.08 21.25
CA MET A 465 -12.30 10.09 20.34
C MET A 465 -11.43 9.95 19.09
N LEU A 466 -10.75 8.83 18.96
CA LEU A 466 -9.88 8.57 17.80
C LEU A 466 -10.71 8.26 16.56
N TYR A 467 -10.36 8.90 15.46
CA TYR A 467 -10.99 8.70 14.16
C TYR A 467 -9.99 8.29 13.10
N CYS A 468 -10.31 7.25 12.32
CA CYS A 468 -9.68 6.93 11.04
C CYS A 468 -10.74 6.43 10.04
N GLY A 469 -10.45 6.52 8.74
CA GLY A 469 -11.43 6.24 7.68
C GLY A 469 -12.07 4.84 7.73
N LYS A 470 -11.33 3.82 8.18
CA LYS A 470 -11.79 2.42 8.28
C LYS A 470 -12.03 1.93 9.71
N GLY A 471 -11.85 2.76 10.73
CA GLY A 471 -12.01 2.41 12.13
C GLY A 471 -10.99 1.41 12.71
N VAL A 472 -10.06 0.90 11.92
CA VAL A 472 -9.11 -0.16 12.33
C VAL A 472 -7.92 0.42 13.10
N MET A 473 -7.27 1.46 12.56
CA MET A 473 -6.14 2.12 13.22
C MET A 473 -6.57 2.83 14.51
N SER A 474 -7.73 3.47 14.51
CA SER A 474 -8.26 4.13 15.71
C SER A 474 -8.49 3.15 16.86
N ARG A 475 -8.94 1.93 16.59
CA ARG A 475 -9.10 0.87 17.59
C ARG A 475 -7.76 0.39 18.15
N LEU A 476 -6.79 0.15 17.28
CA LEU A 476 -5.45 -0.27 17.68
C LEU A 476 -4.79 0.75 18.62
N HIS A 477 -4.85 2.03 18.25
CA HIS A 477 -4.29 3.11 19.06
C HIS A 477 -5.06 3.40 20.34
N ALA A 478 -6.39 3.31 20.32
CA ALA A 478 -7.20 3.52 21.52
C ALA A 478 -6.85 2.50 22.62
N SER A 479 -6.74 1.22 22.28
CA SER A 479 -6.30 0.18 23.20
C SER A 479 -4.94 0.49 23.83
N PHE A 480 -3.99 0.98 23.00
CA PHE A 480 -2.66 1.36 23.48
C PHE A 480 -2.69 2.58 24.42
N LEU A 481 -3.41 3.66 24.06
CA LEU A 481 -3.45 4.88 24.85
C LEU A 481 -4.13 4.71 26.20
N ILE A 482 -5.15 3.87 26.27
CA ILE A 482 -5.81 3.52 27.54
C ILE A 482 -4.81 2.80 28.47
N ASP A 483 -4.07 1.84 27.94
CA ASP A 483 -3.16 1.01 28.74
C ASP A 483 -1.88 1.75 29.15
N SER A 484 -1.28 2.52 28.21
CA SER A 484 0.06 3.08 28.41
C SER A 484 0.07 4.53 28.91
N ALA A 485 -0.97 5.32 28.59
CA ALA A 485 -1.01 6.75 28.87
C ALA A 485 -2.06 7.16 29.91
N ASP A 486 -2.91 6.22 30.36
CA ASP A 486 -4.01 6.46 31.32
C ASP A 486 -4.92 7.62 30.85
N LEU A 487 -5.29 7.58 29.57
CA LEU A 487 -6.16 8.56 28.91
C LEU A 487 -7.58 8.00 28.75
N ASP A 488 -8.60 8.86 28.90
CA ASP A 488 -9.99 8.51 28.53
C ASP A 488 -10.14 8.58 27.00
N VAL A 489 -10.01 7.43 26.36
CA VAL A 489 -10.00 7.32 24.90
C VAL A 489 -11.11 6.40 24.43
N LYS A 490 -11.87 6.86 23.43
CA LYS A 490 -12.91 6.12 22.73
C LYS A 490 -12.62 6.10 21.23
N VAL A 491 -13.37 5.31 20.47
CA VAL A 491 -13.28 5.33 19.00
C VAL A 491 -14.51 6.00 18.42
N TYR A 492 -14.29 6.93 17.51
CA TYR A 492 -15.35 7.53 16.70
C TYR A 492 -15.44 6.81 15.36
N ALA A 493 -16.57 6.14 15.11
CA ALA A 493 -16.85 5.42 13.87
C ALA A 493 -18.21 5.85 13.31
N PRO A 494 -18.28 6.96 12.56
CA PRO A 494 -19.54 7.52 12.05
C PRO A 494 -20.25 6.63 11.03
N ASP A 495 -19.52 5.75 10.34
CA ASP A 495 -20.09 4.79 9.39
C ASP A 495 -20.38 3.47 10.11
N PRO A 496 -21.65 3.05 10.19
CA PRO A 496 -22.04 1.81 10.89
C PRO A 496 -21.39 0.54 10.29
N ARG A 497 -20.88 0.58 9.07
CA ARG A 497 -20.13 -0.53 8.46
C ARG A 497 -18.79 -0.80 9.15
N PHE A 498 -18.25 0.19 9.88
CA PHE A 498 -16.99 0.09 10.61
C PHE A 498 -17.18 0.12 12.14
N GLY A 499 -18.42 0.15 12.60
CA GLY A 499 -18.79 0.35 14.01
C GLY A 499 -18.95 -0.91 14.85
N VAL A 500 -19.07 -2.11 14.28
CA VAL A 500 -19.21 -3.38 15.05
C VAL A 500 -18.62 -4.54 14.26
#